data_d87405cef43d572e229f5233dfa3843e
#
_entry.id   d87405cef43d572e229f5233dfa3843e
#
_cell.length_a   1.000
_cell.length_b   1.000
_cell.length_c   1.000
_cell.angle_alpha   90.00
_cell.angle_beta   90.00
_cell.angle_gamma   90.00
#
_symmetry.space_group_name_H-M   'P 1'
#
loop_
_entity.id
_entity.type
_entity.pdbx_description
1 polymer ?
#
loop_
_entity_poly.entity_id
_entity_poly.type
_entity_poly.pdbx_seq_one_letter_code
_entity_poly.pdbx_strand_id
1 'polypeptide(L)'
;PMGPPTAAGARPAIHAAGPAQRGAAVDEAAIDFGRGTNEYIRSCGGGGFTQECGQHQDPQAPEVAWAAIRRTLALLGMAALPPGLSAAPPQPPQLLRLASVTDRLHEDDSFVRDWATFDPVQRGEPVGMRHDGTLVSAPDDGFIVFPNAMALPGAEWFYFARPSERVLDPGA
;
A
#
# COMPACT_ATOMS: atom_id res chain seq x y z
N PRO A 1 -14.07 -8.96 -33.06
CA PRO A 1 -14.86 -8.89 -31.85
C PRO A 1 -13.92 -8.87 -30.67
N MET A 2 -13.78 -7.71 -30.08
CA MET A 2 -13.00 -7.53 -28.84
C MET A 2 -13.82 -8.13 -27.70
N GLY A 3 -13.23 -9.05 -26.94
CA GLY A 3 -13.84 -9.60 -25.73
C GLY A 3 -14.04 -8.52 -24.66
N PRO A 4 -14.95 -8.74 -23.69
CA PRO A 4 -15.19 -7.77 -22.63
C PRO A 4 -13.94 -7.56 -21.77
N PRO A 5 -13.71 -6.35 -21.25
CA PRO A 5 -12.59 -6.09 -20.36
C PRO A 5 -12.70 -6.95 -19.11
N THR A 6 -11.61 -7.61 -18.76
CA THR A 6 -11.47 -8.39 -17.53
C THR A 6 -11.75 -7.45 -16.35
N ALA A 7 -12.70 -7.85 -15.49
CA ALA A 7 -13.02 -7.11 -14.28
C ALA A 7 -11.75 -6.88 -13.47
N ALA A 8 -11.40 -5.61 -13.23
CA ALA A 8 -10.32 -5.23 -12.34
C ALA A 8 -10.63 -5.82 -10.96
N GLY A 9 -9.84 -6.79 -10.52
CA GLY A 9 -9.96 -7.40 -9.20
C GLY A 9 -9.92 -6.34 -8.12
N ALA A 10 -10.71 -6.52 -7.06
CA ALA A 10 -10.72 -5.61 -5.92
C ALA A 10 -9.29 -5.50 -5.33
N ARG A 11 -8.78 -4.28 -5.25
CA ARG A 11 -7.45 -4.02 -4.66
C ARG A 11 -7.51 -4.26 -3.15
N PRO A 12 -6.55 -4.97 -2.56
CA PRO A 12 -6.49 -5.15 -1.12
C PRO A 12 -6.27 -3.82 -0.39
N ALA A 13 -6.88 -3.67 0.78
CA ALA A 13 -6.61 -2.54 1.65
C ALA A 13 -5.31 -2.77 2.43
N ILE A 14 -4.41 -1.80 2.44
CA ILE A 14 -3.18 -1.86 3.22
C ILE A 14 -3.45 -1.28 4.60
N HIS A 15 -3.19 -2.06 5.64
CA HIS A 15 -3.11 -1.57 7.01
C HIS A 15 -1.62 -1.47 7.38
N ALA A 16 -1.07 -0.25 7.38
CA ALA A 16 0.26 -0.01 7.94
C ALA A 16 0.17 -0.07 9.47
N ALA A 17 0.52 -1.19 10.06
CA ALA A 17 0.68 -1.32 11.50
C ALA A 17 2.15 -1.03 11.85
N GLY A 18 2.44 0.21 12.20
CA GLY A 18 3.76 0.65 12.63
C GLY A 18 4.73 1.00 11.49
N PRO A 19 5.79 1.75 11.77
CA PRO A 19 6.82 2.05 10.80
C PRO A 19 7.48 0.76 10.32
N ALA A 20 7.66 0.60 9.01
CA ALA A 20 8.49 -0.44 8.44
C ALA A 20 9.89 -0.30 9.06
N GLN A 21 10.40 -1.36 9.71
CA GLN A 21 11.71 -1.30 10.35
C GLN A 21 12.78 -1.12 9.28
N ARG A 22 13.32 0.08 9.18
CA ARG A 22 14.67 0.29 8.67
C ARG A 22 15.61 -0.23 9.76
N GLY A 23 16.58 -1.06 9.41
CA GLY A 23 17.46 -1.74 10.36
C GLY A 23 18.45 -0.83 11.13
N ALA A 24 18.01 0.33 11.60
CA ALA A 24 18.74 1.20 12.52
C ALA A 24 17.82 1.58 13.68
N ALA A 25 18.35 1.52 14.90
CA ALA A 25 17.66 1.99 16.10
C ALA A 25 17.23 3.44 15.91
N VAL A 26 15.93 3.70 15.93
CA VAL A 26 15.38 5.05 15.90
C VAL A 26 15.49 5.59 17.32
N ASP A 27 16.23 6.68 17.47
CA ASP A 27 16.34 7.44 18.73
C ASP A 27 14.94 7.94 19.13
N GLU A 28 14.46 7.56 20.31
CA GLU A 28 13.13 7.95 20.83
C GLU A 28 12.93 9.47 20.91
N ALA A 29 14.01 10.26 20.96
CA ALA A 29 13.94 11.72 20.94
C ALA A 29 13.59 12.32 19.56
N ALA A 30 13.69 11.53 18.47
CA ALA A 30 13.35 11.96 17.12
C ALA A 30 11.86 11.77 16.77
N ILE A 31 11.04 11.28 17.69
CA ILE A 31 9.63 10.91 17.46
C ILE A 31 8.72 12.14 17.25
N ASP A 32 9.16 13.34 17.62
CA ASP A 32 8.36 14.56 17.45
C ASP A 32 8.47 15.18 16.04
N PHE A 33 9.50 14.82 15.28
CA PHE A 33 9.62 15.16 13.87
C PHE A 33 9.21 13.97 13.02
N GLY A 34 7.99 13.99 12.48
CA GLY A 34 7.51 12.97 11.54
C GLY A 34 6.27 12.19 11.97
N ARG A 35 5.56 12.63 12.99
CA ARG A 35 4.21 12.12 13.22
C ARG A 35 3.35 12.45 12.00
N GLY A 36 2.97 11.42 11.25
CA GLY A 36 2.00 11.58 10.17
C GLY A 36 0.64 12.05 10.72
N THR A 37 -0.17 12.64 9.86
CA THR A 37 -1.51 13.13 10.22
C THR A 37 -2.37 12.05 10.90
N ASN A 38 -2.23 10.80 10.47
CA ASN A 38 -2.99 9.67 11.01
C ASN A 38 -2.58 9.34 12.46
N GLU A 39 -1.28 9.37 12.78
CA GLU A 39 -0.77 9.15 14.14
C GLU A 39 -1.22 10.27 15.07
N TYR A 40 -1.15 11.51 14.61
CA TYR A 40 -1.62 12.67 15.37
C TYR A 40 -3.12 12.55 15.68
N ILE A 41 -3.95 12.28 14.66
CA ILE A 41 -5.41 12.13 14.87
C ILE A 41 -5.71 11.01 15.87
N ARG A 42 -5.03 9.86 15.76
CA ARG A 42 -5.20 8.74 16.71
C ARG A 42 -4.78 9.12 18.13
N SER A 43 -3.71 9.88 18.28
CA SER A 43 -3.26 10.35 19.61
C SER A 43 -4.24 11.29 20.28
N CYS A 44 -5.11 11.94 19.50
CA CYS A 44 -6.22 12.79 19.97
C CYS A 44 -7.55 12.01 20.14
N GLY A 45 -7.53 10.68 20.03
CA GLY A 45 -8.74 9.83 20.15
C GLY A 45 -9.60 9.78 18.89
N GLY A 46 -9.12 10.31 17.78
CA GLY A 46 -9.80 10.27 16.48
C GLY A 46 -9.42 9.05 15.64
N GLY A 47 -10.14 8.83 14.54
CA GLY A 47 -9.85 7.84 13.51
C GLY A 47 -9.21 8.48 12.28
N GLY A 48 -8.18 7.84 11.72
CA GLY A 48 -7.54 8.32 10.49
C GLY A 48 -7.04 7.16 9.64
N PHE A 49 -7.15 7.29 8.33
CA PHE A 49 -6.58 6.37 7.36
C PHE A 49 -6.09 7.12 6.13
N THR A 50 -5.20 6.51 5.37
CA THR A 50 -4.76 7.00 4.07
C THR A 50 -5.35 6.09 3.00
N GLN A 51 -5.95 6.67 1.97
CA GLN A 51 -6.46 5.97 0.81
C GLN A 51 -5.52 6.20 -0.38
N GLU A 52 -4.86 5.13 -0.81
CA GLU A 52 -4.12 5.12 -2.06
C GLU A 52 -5.07 4.82 -3.21
N CYS A 53 -5.18 5.75 -4.17
CA CYS A 53 -6.19 5.70 -5.22
C CYS A 53 -5.70 5.07 -6.53
N GLY A 54 -4.42 4.74 -6.61
CA GLY A 54 -3.79 4.17 -7.80
C GLY A 54 -2.51 4.90 -8.17
N GLN A 55 -1.93 4.56 -9.33
CA GLN A 55 -0.76 5.23 -9.88
C GLN A 55 -1.13 6.66 -10.31
N HIS A 56 -0.14 7.57 -10.31
CA HIS A 56 -0.36 9.00 -10.67
C HIS A 56 -0.99 9.21 -12.04
N GLN A 57 -0.78 8.29 -12.98
CA GLN A 57 -1.32 8.36 -14.34
C GLN A 57 -2.52 7.44 -14.56
N ASP A 58 -3.02 6.77 -13.50
CA ASP A 58 -4.21 5.93 -13.59
C ASP A 58 -5.45 6.80 -13.81
N PRO A 59 -6.12 6.71 -14.96
CA PRO A 59 -7.30 7.50 -15.25
C PRO A 59 -8.48 7.22 -14.31
N GLN A 60 -8.46 6.10 -13.58
CA GLN A 60 -9.48 5.74 -12.60
C GLN A 60 -9.18 6.29 -11.18
N ALA A 61 -7.96 6.78 -10.92
CA ALA A 61 -7.59 7.27 -9.60
C ALA A 61 -8.52 8.37 -9.05
N PRO A 62 -8.98 9.37 -9.84
CA PRO A 62 -9.94 10.38 -9.38
C PRO A 62 -11.28 9.78 -8.95
N GLU A 63 -11.79 8.79 -9.68
CA GLU A 63 -13.06 8.11 -9.35
C GLU A 63 -12.94 7.29 -8.05
N VAL A 64 -11.80 6.63 -7.84
CA VAL A 64 -11.51 5.91 -6.59
C VAL A 64 -11.48 6.88 -5.42
N ALA A 65 -10.78 8.02 -5.56
CA ALA A 65 -10.71 9.06 -4.53
C ALA A 65 -12.09 9.63 -4.21
N TRP A 66 -12.86 9.98 -5.25
CA TRP A 66 -14.21 10.53 -5.09
C TRP A 66 -15.14 9.53 -4.37
N ALA A 67 -15.12 8.26 -4.78
CA ALA A 67 -15.92 7.23 -4.14
C ALA A 67 -15.55 7.03 -2.67
N ALA A 68 -14.25 7.05 -2.34
CA ALA A 68 -13.77 6.94 -0.96
C ALA A 68 -14.28 8.11 -0.10
N ILE A 69 -14.17 9.35 -0.59
CA ILE A 69 -14.66 10.55 0.11
C ILE A 69 -16.17 10.43 0.36
N ARG A 70 -16.96 10.08 -0.67
CA ARG A 70 -18.42 9.99 -0.55
C ARG A 70 -18.85 8.90 0.43
N ARG A 71 -18.19 7.75 0.43
CA ARG A 71 -18.46 6.67 1.40
C ARG A 71 -18.12 7.09 2.83
N THR A 72 -17.00 7.77 3.02
CA THR A 72 -16.59 8.30 4.33
C THR A 72 -17.59 9.32 4.85
N LEU A 73 -18.01 10.27 4.03
CA LEU A 73 -19.04 11.26 4.43
C LEU A 73 -20.38 10.60 4.78
N ALA A 74 -20.77 9.56 4.03
CA ALA A 74 -21.98 8.82 4.34
C ALA A 74 -21.87 8.00 5.63
N LEU A 75 -20.71 7.35 5.86
CA LEU A 75 -20.42 6.62 7.09
C LEU A 75 -20.51 7.54 8.34
N LEU A 76 -20.05 8.78 8.20
CA LEU A 76 -20.10 9.79 9.27
C LEU A 76 -21.46 10.50 9.36
N GLY A 77 -22.46 10.12 8.57
CA GLY A 77 -23.77 10.77 8.56
C GLY A 77 -23.79 12.21 8.01
N MET A 78 -22.70 12.65 7.38
CA MET A 78 -22.55 14.03 6.89
C MET A 78 -23.18 14.25 5.50
N ALA A 79 -23.37 13.19 4.72
CA ALA A 79 -24.00 13.26 3.40
C ALA A 79 -24.61 11.92 3.02
N ALA A 80 -25.66 11.95 2.18
CA ALA A 80 -26.18 10.72 1.57
C ALA A 80 -25.22 10.18 0.50
N LEU A 81 -25.24 8.86 0.29
CA LEU A 81 -24.56 8.26 -0.85
C LEU A 81 -25.25 8.66 -2.16
N PRO A 82 -24.49 9.03 -3.20
CA PRO A 82 -25.04 9.25 -4.51
C PRO A 82 -25.71 7.98 -5.08
N PRO A 83 -26.73 8.12 -5.91
CA PRO A 83 -27.28 6.99 -6.65
C PRO A 83 -26.20 6.22 -7.41
N GLY A 84 -26.24 4.91 -7.34
CA GLY A 84 -25.27 4.02 -8.01
C GLY A 84 -23.96 3.77 -7.26
N LEU A 85 -23.68 4.49 -6.17
CA LEU A 85 -22.51 4.19 -5.33
C LEU A 85 -22.91 3.27 -4.17
N SER A 86 -22.37 2.05 -4.15
CA SER A 86 -22.58 1.09 -3.05
C SER A 86 -21.83 1.52 -1.78
N ALA A 87 -22.43 1.36 -0.61
CA ALA A 87 -21.79 1.55 0.68
C ALA A 87 -20.72 0.47 0.95
N ALA A 88 -20.99 -0.75 0.55
CA ALA A 88 -20.07 -1.87 0.74
C ALA A 88 -19.09 -2.00 -0.45
N PRO A 89 -17.84 -2.40 -0.21
CA PRO A 89 -16.94 -2.78 -1.29
C PRO A 89 -17.47 -4.05 -2.00
N PRO A 90 -17.15 -4.24 -3.30
CA PRO A 90 -17.63 -5.39 -4.06
C PRO A 90 -17.07 -6.74 -3.57
N GLN A 91 -15.97 -6.70 -2.84
CA GLN A 91 -15.32 -7.88 -2.25
C GLN A 91 -14.83 -7.52 -0.84
N PRO A 92 -14.73 -8.51 0.07
CA PRO A 92 -14.14 -8.28 1.38
C PRO A 92 -12.69 -7.82 1.23
N PRO A 93 -12.24 -6.83 2.02
CA PRO A 93 -10.88 -6.34 1.95
C PRO A 93 -9.90 -7.42 2.43
N GLN A 94 -8.80 -7.57 1.71
CA GLN A 94 -7.66 -8.34 2.18
C GLN A 94 -6.78 -7.43 3.04
N LEU A 95 -6.47 -7.86 4.26
CA LEU A 95 -5.57 -7.14 5.13
C LEU A 95 -4.13 -7.61 4.89
N LEU A 96 -3.27 -6.66 4.60
CA LEU A 96 -1.82 -6.88 4.48
C LEU A 96 -1.10 -6.06 5.55
N ARG A 97 0.02 -6.60 6.03
CA ARG A 97 0.97 -5.91 6.90
C ARG A 97 2.26 -5.67 6.12
N LEU A 98 2.69 -4.42 6.02
CA LEU A 98 4.03 -4.10 5.53
C LEU A 98 5.06 -4.72 6.47
N ALA A 99 5.93 -5.57 5.94
CA ALA A 99 6.93 -6.32 6.71
C ALA A 99 8.32 -5.71 6.58
N SER A 100 8.68 -5.22 5.40
CA SER A 100 9.95 -4.55 5.16
C SER A 100 9.87 -3.55 4.02
N VAL A 101 10.84 -2.63 3.99
CA VAL A 101 11.11 -1.73 2.87
C VAL A 101 12.50 -2.04 2.32
N THR A 102 12.64 -1.94 1.01
CA THR A 102 13.91 -2.06 0.30
C THR A 102 14.18 -0.75 -0.40
N ASP A 103 15.33 -0.13 -0.07
CA ASP A 103 15.75 1.10 -0.73
C ASP A 103 16.53 0.78 -2.01
N ARG A 104 16.41 1.62 -3.04
CA ARG A 104 17.28 1.61 -4.21
C ARG A 104 18.65 2.16 -3.79
N LEU A 105 19.73 1.45 -4.07
CA LEU A 105 21.07 1.85 -3.63
C LEU A 105 21.88 2.52 -4.75
N HIS A 106 21.61 2.18 -6.00
CA HIS A 106 22.32 2.69 -7.17
C HIS A 106 21.35 2.98 -8.32
N GLU A 107 21.75 3.89 -9.21
CA GLU A 107 20.92 4.25 -10.39
C GLU A 107 20.73 3.09 -11.37
N ASP A 108 21.67 2.14 -11.41
CA ASP A 108 21.62 0.94 -12.24
C ASP A 108 20.92 -0.25 -11.54
N ASP A 109 20.46 -0.11 -10.30
CA ASP A 109 19.60 -1.13 -9.70
C ASP A 109 18.29 -1.23 -10.50
N SER A 110 17.89 -2.43 -10.86
CA SER A 110 16.73 -2.67 -11.73
C SER A 110 15.83 -3.76 -11.22
N PHE A 111 14.53 -3.67 -11.50
CA PHE A 111 13.62 -4.79 -11.29
C PHE A 111 13.86 -5.89 -12.31
N VAL A 112 13.63 -7.15 -11.93
CA VAL A 112 13.77 -8.30 -12.85
C VAL A 112 12.60 -8.40 -13.82
N ARG A 113 11.47 -7.74 -13.51
CA ARG A 113 10.29 -7.57 -14.35
C ARG A 113 9.51 -6.34 -13.92
N ASP A 114 8.52 -5.94 -14.69
CA ASP A 114 7.57 -4.93 -14.25
C ASP A 114 6.71 -5.48 -13.11
N TRP A 115 6.79 -4.82 -11.96
CA TRP A 115 5.99 -5.14 -10.79
C TRP A 115 4.84 -4.15 -10.64
N ALA A 116 3.67 -4.66 -10.30
CA ALA A 116 2.53 -3.87 -9.85
C ALA A 116 2.34 -3.98 -8.34
N THR A 117 1.73 -2.97 -7.71
CA THR A 117 1.33 -3.08 -6.31
C THR A 117 0.33 -4.23 -6.16
N PHE A 118 0.60 -5.11 -5.18
CA PHE A 118 -0.11 -6.35 -4.85
C PHE A 118 0.21 -7.55 -5.75
N ASP A 119 1.25 -7.47 -6.58
CA ASP A 119 1.76 -8.65 -7.24
C ASP A 119 2.23 -9.67 -6.20
N PRO A 120 1.77 -10.92 -6.29
CA PRO A 120 2.24 -11.98 -5.41
C PRO A 120 3.70 -12.32 -5.71
N VAL A 121 4.43 -12.70 -4.67
CA VAL A 121 5.81 -13.13 -4.76
C VAL A 121 6.05 -14.28 -3.82
N GLN A 122 6.87 -15.26 -4.24
CA GLN A 122 7.24 -16.42 -3.43
C GLN A 122 8.58 -16.18 -2.71
N ARG A 123 8.77 -16.87 -1.59
CA ARG A 123 10.06 -16.86 -0.88
C ARG A 123 11.21 -17.20 -1.82
N GLY A 124 12.24 -16.34 -1.84
CA GLY A 124 13.42 -16.50 -2.67
C GLY A 124 13.25 -16.07 -4.13
N GLU A 125 12.04 -15.71 -4.56
CA GLU A 125 11.81 -15.17 -5.90
C GLU A 125 12.57 -13.86 -6.08
N PRO A 126 13.35 -13.70 -7.17
CA PRO A 126 14.05 -12.46 -7.45
C PRO A 126 13.05 -11.33 -7.75
N VAL A 127 13.18 -10.22 -7.03
CA VAL A 127 12.39 -9.01 -7.24
C VAL A 127 13.17 -7.98 -8.05
N GLY A 128 14.46 -7.85 -7.76
CA GLY A 128 15.34 -6.91 -8.44
C GLY A 128 16.78 -7.40 -8.45
N MET A 129 17.61 -6.65 -9.15
CA MET A 129 19.05 -6.87 -9.27
C MET A 129 19.78 -5.57 -8.96
N ARG A 130 20.77 -5.64 -8.10
CA ARG A 130 21.69 -4.54 -7.80
C ARG A 130 22.64 -4.31 -8.97
N HIS A 131 23.22 -3.12 -9.05
CA HIS A 131 24.21 -2.76 -10.06
C HIS A 131 25.42 -3.71 -10.14
N ASP A 132 25.77 -4.38 -9.02
CA ASP A 132 26.85 -5.36 -8.92
C ASP A 132 26.44 -6.79 -9.31
N GLY A 133 25.18 -6.99 -9.74
CA GLY A 133 24.62 -8.30 -10.09
C GLY A 133 24.01 -9.06 -8.91
N THR A 134 24.05 -8.52 -7.70
CA THR A 134 23.43 -9.16 -6.52
C THR A 134 21.91 -9.16 -6.66
N LEU A 135 21.28 -10.33 -6.52
CA LEU A 135 19.82 -10.44 -6.53
C LEU A 135 19.21 -9.98 -5.22
N VAL A 136 18.16 -9.17 -5.33
CA VAL A 136 17.26 -8.81 -4.24
C VAL A 136 16.05 -9.71 -4.34
N SER A 137 15.92 -10.65 -3.38
CA SER A 137 14.86 -11.66 -3.40
C SER A 137 13.85 -11.44 -2.29
N ALA A 138 12.62 -11.92 -2.51
CA ALA A 138 11.57 -11.89 -1.50
C ALA A 138 11.96 -12.72 -0.28
N PRO A 139 11.82 -12.18 0.95
CA PRO A 139 12.22 -12.89 2.17
C PRO A 139 11.26 -14.03 2.52
N ASP A 140 10.04 -14.01 2.01
CA ASP A 140 8.98 -14.97 2.27
C ASP A 140 7.90 -14.90 1.17
N ASP A 141 6.86 -15.75 1.25
CA ASP A 141 5.66 -15.60 0.44
C ASP A 141 4.90 -14.35 0.85
N GLY A 142 4.45 -13.56 -0.13
CA GLY A 142 3.78 -12.30 0.15
C GLY A 142 3.46 -11.50 -1.09
N PHE A 143 3.56 -10.17 -0.96
CA PHE A 143 3.18 -9.22 -2.01
C PHE A 143 4.19 -8.08 -2.11
N ILE A 144 4.44 -7.65 -3.34
CA ILE A 144 5.17 -6.41 -3.62
C ILE A 144 4.19 -5.24 -3.51
N VAL A 145 4.61 -4.16 -2.85
CA VAL A 145 3.78 -2.98 -2.62
C VAL A 145 4.58 -1.73 -2.95
N PHE A 146 3.96 -0.80 -3.65
CA PHE A 146 4.55 0.47 -4.10
C PHE A 146 5.90 0.31 -4.84
N PRO A 147 6.00 -0.57 -5.85
CA PRO A 147 7.23 -0.65 -6.63
C PRO A 147 7.46 0.66 -7.38
N ASN A 148 8.66 1.22 -7.25
CA ASN A 148 9.06 2.47 -7.89
C ASN A 148 10.35 2.29 -8.69
N ALA A 149 10.24 1.97 -9.97
CA ALA A 149 11.39 1.80 -10.86
C ALA A 149 12.21 3.09 -11.05
N MET A 150 11.62 4.25 -10.74
CA MET A 150 12.25 5.56 -10.87
C MET A 150 12.73 6.12 -9.52
N ALA A 151 12.75 5.32 -8.46
CA ALA A 151 13.28 5.75 -7.17
C ALA A 151 14.72 6.26 -7.31
N LEU A 152 15.06 7.35 -6.65
CA LEU A 152 16.44 7.81 -6.57
C LEU A 152 17.25 6.91 -5.63
N PRO A 153 18.60 6.82 -5.81
CA PRO A 153 19.45 6.15 -4.84
C PRO A 153 19.22 6.67 -3.40
N GLY A 154 19.00 5.76 -2.47
CA GLY A 154 18.65 6.07 -1.08
C GLY A 154 17.15 6.25 -0.83
N ALA A 155 16.31 6.25 -1.87
CA ALA A 155 14.85 6.28 -1.73
C ALA A 155 14.24 4.87 -1.74
N GLU A 156 13.02 4.79 -1.24
CA GLU A 156 12.24 3.56 -1.18
C GLU A 156 12.00 2.99 -2.58
N TRP A 157 12.46 1.76 -2.79
CA TRP A 157 12.34 1.07 -4.08
C TRP A 157 11.06 0.25 -4.16
N PHE A 158 10.81 -0.54 -3.11
CA PHE A 158 9.56 -1.28 -2.93
C PHE A 158 9.38 -1.70 -1.47
N TYR A 159 8.14 -2.01 -1.10
CA TYR A 159 7.78 -2.65 0.15
C TYR A 159 7.43 -4.11 -0.08
N PHE A 160 7.74 -4.94 0.91
CA PHE A 160 7.26 -6.31 1.01
C PHE A 160 6.16 -6.39 2.07
N ALA A 161 5.04 -7.01 1.73
CA ALA A 161 3.91 -7.19 2.63
C ALA A 161 3.50 -8.66 2.76
N ARG A 162 2.95 -9.01 3.90
CA ARG A 162 2.37 -10.34 4.18
C ARG A 162 0.88 -10.21 4.51
N PRO A 163 0.09 -11.29 4.35
CA PRO A 163 -1.25 -11.35 4.92
C PRO A 163 -1.21 -10.99 6.41
N SER A 164 -2.17 -10.19 6.85
CA SER A 164 -2.32 -9.84 8.26
C SER A 164 -3.16 -10.88 8.96
N GLU A 165 -2.75 -11.29 10.17
CA GLU A 165 -3.53 -12.15 11.06
C GLU A 165 -4.67 -11.40 11.76
N ARG A 166 -4.77 -10.08 11.58
CA ARG A 166 -5.86 -9.29 12.15
C ARG A 166 -7.19 -9.66 11.50
N VAL A 167 -8.19 -9.86 12.33
CA VAL A 167 -9.58 -10.00 11.89
C VAL A 167 -10.18 -8.59 11.87
N LEU A 168 -10.83 -8.22 10.76
CA LEU A 168 -11.70 -7.05 10.77
C LEU A 168 -12.94 -7.43 11.53
N ASP A 169 -13.19 -6.79 12.66
CA ASP A 169 -14.47 -6.87 13.34
C ASP A 169 -15.43 -5.85 12.68
N PRO A 170 -16.42 -6.28 11.90
CA PRO A 170 -17.35 -5.37 11.24
C PRO A 170 -18.34 -4.70 12.21
N GLY A 171 -18.24 -5.00 13.50
CA GLY A 171 -19.15 -4.51 14.55
C GLY A 171 -18.49 -3.67 15.65
N ALA A 172 -17.19 -3.33 15.52
CA ALA A 172 -16.49 -2.49 16.50
C ALA A 172 -16.55 -1.01 16.15
#